data_8f2de78a44c90d1ecc2820f7a6052636
#
_entry.id   8f2de78a44c90d1ecc2820f7a6052636
#
_cell.length_a   1.000
_cell.length_b   1.000
_cell.length_c   1.000
_cell.angle_alpha   90.00
_cell.angle_beta   90.00
_cell.angle_gamma   90.00
#
_symmetry.space_group_name_H-M   'P 1'
#
loop_
_entity.id
_entity.type
_entity.pdbx_description
1 polymer ?
#
loop_
_entity_poly.entity_id
_entity_poly.type
_entity_poly.pdbx_seq_one_letter_code
_entity_poly.pdbx_strand_id
1 'polypeptide(L)'
;DFSDEIINSLSRNGVVNGEMIAEAAMKFDKNHENPLLMPYYENGSRSDNPYVNFYWDYCAQGKAAYAEVNFISLQEAINIIEESGGIPILAHPGNNIKENINLLEQIISCGIKGIEVYSSYHSKEQVEFYKKFSLKHKLLLTCGSDFHGKTKPSIVIGGTDCEGIEDKIISQLKCYC
;
A
#
# COMPACT_ATOMS: atom_id res chain seq x y z
N ASP A 1 24.27 15.53 -0.17
CA ASP A 1 24.86 14.37 0.53
C ASP A 1 24.33 14.31 1.95
N PHE A 2 23.81 13.18 2.39
CA PHE A 2 23.48 12.90 3.77
C PHE A 2 24.24 11.65 4.23
N SER A 3 24.56 11.59 5.53
CA SER A 3 25.46 10.55 6.04
C SER A 3 24.75 9.18 6.13
N ASP A 4 25.51 8.12 5.91
CA ASP A 4 25.07 6.74 6.15
C ASP A 4 24.58 6.52 7.58
N GLU A 5 25.07 7.33 8.54
CA GLU A 5 24.62 7.27 9.94
C GLU A 5 23.14 7.59 10.12
N ILE A 6 22.62 8.60 9.37
CA ILE A 6 21.19 8.95 9.42
C ILE A 6 20.37 7.82 8.84
N ILE A 7 20.75 7.29 7.67
CA ILE A 7 20.07 6.15 7.04
C ILE A 7 20.09 4.93 7.96
N ASN A 8 21.25 4.60 8.52
CA ASN A 8 21.39 3.46 9.41
C ASN A 8 20.57 3.60 10.69
N SER A 9 20.40 4.82 11.22
CA SER A 9 19.53 5.08 12.37
C SER A 9 18.03 4.86 12.08
N LEU A 10 17.62 4.95 10.82
CA LEU A 10 16.24 4.72 10.38
C LEU A 10 16.00 3.27 9.95
N SER A 11 17.07 2.60 9.52
CA SER A 11 17.02 1.22 9.02
C SER A 11 16.57 0.24 10.10
N ARG A 12 15.75 -0.75 9.71
CA ARG A 12 15.42 -1.89 10.54
C ARG A 12 16.02 -3.15 9.92
N ASN A 13 16.83 -3.88 10.67
CA ASN A 13 17.51 -5.09 10.19
C ASN A 13 18.32 -4.90 8.90
N GLY A 14 18.91 -3.71 8.70
CA GLY A 14 19.70 -3.39 7.51
C GLY A 14 18.88 -3.12 6.23
N VAL A 15 17.55 -3.10 6.33
CA VAL A 15 16.68 -2.77 5.18
C VAL A 15 16.50 -1.26 5.09
N VAL A 16 16.72 -0.72 3.90
CA VAL A 16 16.50 0.70 3.55
C VAL A 16 15.48 0.76 2.42
N ASN A 17 14.46 1.60 2.57
CA ASN A 17 13.47 1.88 1.53
C ASN A 17 13.47 3.36 1.13
N GLY A 18 12.71 3.70 0.08
CA GLY A 18 12.68 5.07 -0.44
C GLY A 18 12.12 6.09 0.53
N GLU A 19 11.19 5.69 1.40
CA GLU A 19 10.62 6.55 2.44
C GLU A 19 11.67 6.88 3.53
N MET A 20 12.54 5.94 3.87
CA MET A 20 13.66 6.19 4.80
C MET A 20 14.69 7.14 4.17
N ILE A 21 14.93 7.03 2.86
CA ILE A 21 15.80 7.96 2.12
C ILE A 21 15.20 9.37 2.16
N ALA A 22 13.89 9.50 1.92
CA ALA A 22 13.19 10.78 2.02
C ALA A 22 13.30 11.39 3.43
N GLU A 23 13.03 10.58 4.47
CA GLU A 23 13.16 11.02 5.87
C GLU A 23 14.58 11.46 6.20
N ALA A 24 15.59 10.73 5.74
CA ALA A 24 17.00 11.07 5.95
C ALA A 24 17.35 12.39 5.25
N ALA A 25 16.95 12.56 3.99
CA ALA A 25 17.20 13.77 3.22
C ALA A 25 16.55 15.00 3.87
N MET A 26 15.31 14.88 4.31
CA MET A 26 14.59 15.98 4.99
C MET A 26 15.19 16.29 6.37
N LYS A 27 15.67 15.29 7.12
CA LYS A 27 16.39 15.51 8.40
C LYS A 27 17.74 16.18 8.21
N PHE A 28 18.42 15.90 7.09
CA PHE A 28 19.70 16.52 6.77
C PHE A 28 19.55 18.00 6.35
N ASP A 29 18.50 18.31 5.60
CA ASP A 29 18.15 19.68 5.14
C ASP A 29 17.47 20.51 6.24
N LYS A 30 18.22 20.77 7.32
CA LYS A 30 17.69 21.44 8.55
C LYS A 30 17.11 22.83 8.29
N ASN A 31 17.61 23.54 7.28
CA ASN A 31 17.18 24.89 6.96
C ASN A 31 16.06 24.93 5.91
N HIS A 32 15.64 23.77 5.39
CA HIS A 32 14.67 23.67 4.30
C HIS A 32 15.06 24.46 3.05
N GLU A 33 16.34 24.39 2.68
CA GLU A 33 16.91 25.15 1.57
C GLU A 33 17.02 24.36 0.26
N ASN A 34 16.86 23.02 0.32
CA ASN A 34 16.96 22.19 -0.87
C ASN A 34 15.68 22.29 -1.73
N PRO A 35 15.78 22.86 -2.97
CA PRO A 35 14.59 23.04 -3.82
C PRO A 35 13.87 21.73 -4.17
N LEU A 36 14.57 20.59 -4.22
CA LEU A 36 13.97 19.28 -4.49
C LEU A 36 13.13 18.76 -3.34
N LEU A 37 13.37 19.23 -2.11
CA LEU A 37 12.65 18.82 -0.92
C LEU A 37 11.49 19.78 -0.55
N MET A 38 11.50 21.00 -1.08
CA MET A 38 10.47 22.01 -0.80
C MET A 38 9.02 21.52 -0.97
N PRO A 39 8.67 20.71 -2.01
CA PRO A 39 7.30 20.21 -2.15
C PRO A 39 6.81 19.33 -1.00
N TYR A 40 7.72 18.70 -0.25
CA TYR A 40 7.41 17.70 0.78
C TYR A 40 7.37 18.29 2.20
N TYR A 41 7.85 19.52 2.40
CA TYR A 41 7.73 20.22 3.70
C TYR A 41 6.31 20.75 3.90
N GLU A 42 6.04 21.19 5.15
CA GLU A 42 4.76 21.78 5.53
C GLU A 42 4.31 22.87 4.54
N ASN A 43 3.06 22.83 4.14
CA ASN A 43 2.45 23.69 3.10
C ASN A 43 2.97 23.45 1.67
N GLY A 44 3.84 22.49 1.43
CA GLY A 44 4.24 22.08 0.08
C GLY A 44 3.16 21.22 -0.62
N SER A 45 3.21 21.18 -1.95
CA SER A 45 2.21 20.50 -2.78
C SER A 45 2.17 18.98 -2.61
N ARG A 46 3.14 18.38 -1.91
CA ARG A 46 3.30 16.95 -1.65
C ARG A 46 3.43 16.65 -0.16
N SER A 47 2.98 17.57 0.71
CA SER A 47 3.14 17.48 2.16
C SER A 47 2.13 16.58 2.88
N ASP A 48 1.08 16.13 2.21
CA ASP A 48 0.05 15.22 2.76
C ASP A 48 0.62 13.86 3.20
N ASN A 49 1.49 13.26 2.38
CA ASN A 49 2.23 12.03 2.67
C ASN A 49 3.68 12.16 2.18
N PRO A 50 4.50 13.00 2.79
CA PRO A 50 5.74 13.50 2.19
C PRO A 50 6.73 12.39 1.80
N TYR A 51 6.91 11.38 2.64
CA TYR A 51 7.87 10.30 2.38
C TYR A 51 7.41 9.39 1.25
N VAL A 52 6.14 9.00 1.23
CA VAL A 52 5.55 8.17 0.16
C VAL A 52 5.51 8.93 -1.15
N ASN A 53 5.16 10.21 -1.12
CA ASN A 53 5.17 11.06 -2.30
C ASN A 53 6.57 11.21 -2.89
N PHE A 54 7.60 11.37 -2.05
CA PHE A 54 9.00 11.36 -2.49
C PHE A 54 9.37 10.02 -3.15
N TYR A 55 8.97 8.88 -2.56
CA TYR A 55 9.20 7.57 -3.16
C TYR A 55 8.61 7.50 -4.58
N TRP A 56 7.35 7.90 -4.76
CA TRP A 56 6.72 7.89 -6.08
C TRP A 56 7.37 8.82 -7.09
N ASP A 57 7.89 9.96 -6.63
CA ASP A 57 8.48 10.97 -7.50
C ASP A 57 9.92 10.60 -7.92
N TYR A 58 10.69 9.92 -7.06
CA TYR A 58 12.12 9.66 -7.29
C TYR A 58 12.54 8.19 -7.28
N CYS A 59 11.91 7.31 -6.49
CA CYS A 59 12.38 5.95 -6.25
C CYS A 59 11.54 4.87 -6.96
N ALA A 60 10.33 5.17 -7.40
CA ALA A 60 9.45 4.22 -8.08
C ALA A 60 10.02 3.81 -9.46
N GLN A 61 9.50 2.72 -10.02
CA GLN A 61 9.93 2.21 -11.32
C GLN A 61 9.90 3.31 -12.41
N GLY A 62 11.01 3.44 -13.13
CA GLY A 62 11.20 4.45 -14.18
C GLY A 62 11.60 5.83 -13.66
N LYS A 63 11.88 5.99 -12.38
CA LYS A 63 12.35 7.24 -11.76
C LYS A 63 13.88 7.26 -11.59
N ALA A 64 14.44 8.45 -11.34
CA ALA A 64 15.87 8.70 -11.31
C ALA A 64 16.65 7.90 -10.26
N ALA A 65 16.02 7.61 -9.10
CA ALA A 65 16.61 6.84 -8.00
C ALA A 65 16.00 5.43 -7.89
N TYR A 66 15.42 4.92 -8.97
CA TYR A 66 14.91 3.56 -8.99
C TYR A 66 16.04 2.54 -8.83
N ALA A 67 15.90 1.65 -7.89
CA ALA A 67 16.73 0.46 -7.75
C ALA A 67 15.88 -0.78 -8.10
N GLU A 68 16.40 -1.64 -8.96
CA GLU A 68 15.69 -2.87 -9.34
C GLU A 68 15.58 -3.82 -8.15
N VAL A 69 14.37 -4.28 -7.90
CA VAL A 69 14.07 -5.28 -6.87
C VAL A 69 13.47 -6.51 -7.55
N ASN A 70 14.08 -7.66 -7.32
CA ASN A 70 13.55 -8.94 -7.78
C ASN A 70 12.45 -9.40 -6.83
N PHE A 71 11.20 -9.22 -7.23
CA PHE A 71 10.05 -9.73 -6.50
C PHE A 71 9.79 -11.19 -6.88
N ILE A 72 9.28 -11.97 -5.92
CA ILE A 72 8.69 -13.29 -6.22
C ILE A 72 7.46 -13.12 -7.12
N SER A 73 7.13 -14.14 -7.88
CA SER A 73 5.91 -14.13 -8.69
C SER A 73 4.64 -14.11 -7.82
N LEU A 74 3.52 -13.65 -8.39
CA LEU A 74 2.22 -13.69 -7.71
C LEU A 74 1.87 -15.10 -7.24
N GLN A 75 2.13 -16.11 -8.06
CA GLN A 75 1.85 -17.52 -7.71
C GLN A 75 2.71 -18.00 -6.53
N GLU A 76 3.99 -17.65 -6.50
CA GLU A 76 4.86 -17.98 -5.37
C GLU A 76 4.41 -17.28 -4.08
N ALA A 77 4.02 -16.01 -4.17
CA ALA A 77 3.50 -15.27 -3.03
C ALA A 77 2.21 -15.93 -2.47
N ILE A 78 1.27 -16.31 -3.35
CA ILE A 78 0.05 -17.00 -2.96
C ILE A 78 0.39 -18.32 -2.26
N ASN A 79 1.28 -19.14 -2.84
CA ASN A 79 1.67 -20.42 -2.28
C ASN A 79 2.27 -20.26 -0.88
N ILE A 80 3.17 -19.29 -0.68
CA ILE A 80 3.79 -19.02 0.62
C ILE A 80 2.72 -18.63 1.66
N ILE A 81 1.73 -17.80 1.28
CA ILE A 81 0.65 -17.41 2.18
C ILE A 81 -0.18 -18.63 2.58
N GLU A 82 -0.59 -19.46 1.63
CA GLU A 82 -1.42 -20.65 1.88
C GLU A 82 -0.66 -21.71 2.71
N GLU A 83 0.60 -21.99 2.38
CA GLU A 83 1.46 -22.92 3.14
C GLU A 83 1.70 -22.45 4.59
N SER A 84 1.64 -21.13 4.82
CA SER A 84 1.72 -20.54 6.16
C SER A 84 0.38 -20.51 6.90
N GLY A 85 -0.69 -21.07 6.33
CA GLY A 85 -2.05 -21.05 6.89
C GLY A 85 -2.75 -19.70 6.74
N GLY A 86 -2.24 -18.81 5.88
CA GLY A 86 -2.85 -17.50 5.59
C GLY A 86 -3.87 -17.56 4.45
N ILE A 87 -4.59 -16.46 4.28
CA ILE A 87 -5.57 -16.28 3.21
C ILE A 87 -5.06 -15.19 2.26
N PRO A 88 -4.78 -15.50 0.98
CA PRO A 88 -4.30 -14.50 0.02
C PRO A 88 -5.42 -13.54 -0.38
N ILE A 89 -5.27 -12.26 -0.02
CA ILE A 89 -6.22 -11.18 -0.28
C ILE A 89 -5.56 -10.12 -1.18
N LEU A 90 -6.25 -9.68 -2.22
CA LEU A 90 -5.81 -8.58 -3.06
C LEU A 90 -6.06 -7.24 -2.38
N ALA A 91 -5.00 -6.56 -1.97
CA ALA A 91 -5.07 -5.28 -1.26
C ALA A 91 -5.37 -4.11 -2.21
N HIS A 92 -6.18 -3.16 -1.76
CA HIS A 92 -6.52 -1.87 -2.40
C HIS A 92 -6.44 -1.86 -3.94
N PRO A 93 -7.19 -2.73 -4.64
CA PRO A 93 -7.06 -2.89 -6.09
C PRO A 93 -7.40 -1.63 -6.88
N GLY A 94 -8.25 -0.76 -6.38
CA GLY A 94 -8.58 0.53 -7.02
C GLY A 94 -7.37 1.45 -7.18
N ASN A 95 -6.40 1.34 -6.28
CA ASN A 95 -5.15 2.08 -6.37
C ASN A 95 -4.16 1.45 -7.37
N ASN A 96 -4.10 0.12 -7.45
CA ASN A 96 -3.09 -0.62 -8.19
C ASN A 96 -3.51 -0.98 -9.62
N ILE A 97 -4.72 -1.49 -9.80
CA ILE A 97 -5.20 -2.08 -11.06
C ILE A 97 -6.48 -1.44 -11.57
N LYS A 98 -7.09 -0.56 -10.79
CA LYS A 98 -8.36 0.10 -11.10
C LYS A 98 -9.45 -0.94 -11.43
N GLU A 99 -10.40 -0.61 -12.31
CA GLU A 99 -11.51 -1.49 -12.69
C GLU A 99 -11.17 -2.38 -13.92
N ASN A 100 -9.91 -2.81 -14.05
CA ASN A 100 -9.48 -3.69 -15.13
C ASN A 100 -9.94 -5.13 -14.87
N ILE A 101 -11.12 -5.48 -15.40
CA ILE A 101 -11.76 -6.79 -15.18
C ILE A 101 -10.86 -7.94 -15.68
N ASN A 102 -10.23 -7.79 -16.84
CA ASN A 102 -9.39 -8.84 -17.40
C ASN A 102 -8.19 -9.15 -16.49
N LEU A 103 -7.56 -8.13 -15.92
CA LEU A 103 -6.46 -8.30 -14.99
C LEU A 103 -6.95 -8.87 -13.65
N LEU A 104 -8.10 -8.45 -13.16
CA LEU A 104 -8.73 -9.02 -11.96
C LEU A 104 -9.00 -10.52 -12.14
N GLU A 105 -9.58 -10.93 -13.26
CA GLU A 105 -9.85 -12.34 -13.55
C GLU A 105 -8.56 -13.18 -13.63
N GLN A 106 -7.49 -12.63 -14.21
CA GLN A 106 -6.18 -13.28 -14.23
C GLN A 106 -5.61 -13.46 -12.81
N ILE A 107 -5.65 -12.39 -11.98
CA ILE A 107 -5.18 -12.42 -10.60
C ILE A 107 -5.95 -13.47 -9.77
N ILE A 108 -7.29 -13.52 -9.92
CA ILE A 108 -8.12 -14.51 -9.23
C ILE A 108 -7.76 -15.93 -9.66
N SER A 109 -7.50 -16.14 -10.96
CA SER A 109 -7.12 -17.47 -11.47
C SER A 109 -5.82 -17.99 -10.87
N CYS A 110 -4.96 -17.12 -10.33
CA CYS A 110 -3.77 -17.52 -9.59
C CYS A 110 -4.06 -18.04 -8.16
N GLY A 111 -5.29 -17.91 -7.65
CA GLY A 111 -5.67 -18.47 -6.35
C GLY A 111 -5.99 -17.44 -5.25
N ILE A 112 -6.13 -16.17 -5.59
CA ILE A 112 -6.61 -15.14 -4.62
C ILE A 112 -7.98 -15.54 -4.07
N LYS A 113 -8.14 -15.44 -2.74
CA LYS A 113 -9.36 -15.83 -2.01
C LYS A 113 -10.27 -14.66 -1.66
N GLY A 114 -9.76 -13.44 -1.70
CA GLY A 114 -10.55 -12.25 -1.35
C GLY A 114 -10.00 -10.96 -1.91
N ILE A 115 -10.77 -9.90 -1.75
CA ILE A 115 -10.44 -8.54 -2.19
C ILE A 115 -10.68 -7.57 -1.03
N GLU A 116 -9.76 -6.64 -0.81
CA GLU A 116 -9.98 -5.48 0.04
C GLU A 116 -10.90 -4.51 -0.70
N VAL A 117 -12.21 -4.65 -0.43
CA VAL A 117 -13.26 -3.86 -1.08
C VAL A 117 -13.34 -2.47 -0.49
N TYR A 118 -13.24 -2.39 0.83
CA TYR A 118 -13.36 -1.14 1.58
C TYR A 118 -11.96 -0.65 1.94
N SER A 119 -11.45 0.25 1.12
CA SER A 119 -10.14 0.87 1.30
C SER A 119 -10.25 2.39 1.38
N SER A 120 -9.36 3.04 2.10
CA SER A 120 -9.28 4.49 2.16
C SER A 120 -9.04 5.15 0.79
N TYR A 121 -8.59 4.38 -0.19
CA TYR A 121 -8.34 4.83 -1.56
C TYR A 121 -9.51 4.67 -2.51
N HIS A 122 -10.53 3.91 -2.12
CA HIS A 122 -11.62 3.60 -3.02
C HIS A 122 -12.73 4.66 -2.98
N SER A 123 -13.15 5.12 -4.16
CA SER A 123 -14.39 5.87 -4.28
C SER A 123 -15.60 4.97 -4.00
N LYS A 124 -16.78 5.57 -3.76
CA LYS A 124 -18.02 4.80 -3.57
C LYS A 124 -18.35 3.91 -4.76
N GLU A 125 -18.07 4.39 -5.97
CA GLU A 125 -18.25 3.64 -7.22
C GLU A 125 -17.29 2.43 -7.27
N GLN A 126 -16.05 2.60 -6.85
CA GLN A 126 -15.07 1.51 -6.76
C GLN A 126 -15.46 0.49 -5.70
N VAL A 127 -15.92 0.91 -4.53
CA VAL A 127 -16.44 0.01 -3.50
C VAL A 127 -17.57 -0.85 -4.06
N GLU A 128 -18.58 -0.25 -4.73
CA GLU A 128 -19.69 -1.00 -5.33
C GLU A 128 -19.23 -1.92 -6.47
N PHE A 129 -18.26 -1.50 -7.27
CA PHE A 129 -17.67 -2.33 -8.33
C PHE A 129 -17.00 -3.58 -7.74
N TYR A 130 -16.06 -3.41 -6.79
CA TYR A 130 -15.33 -4.52 -6.19
C TYR A 130 -16.23 -5.43 -5.35
N LYS A 131 -17.24 -4.88 -4.67
CA LYS A 131 -18.26 -5.65 -3.96
C LYS A 131 -19.04 -6.57 -4.90
N LYS A 132 -19.56 -6.04 -6.01
CA LYS A 132 -20.28 -6.83 -7.03
C LYS A 132 -19.37 -7.88 -7.65
N PHE A 133 -18.14 -7.50 -7.98
CA PHE A 133 -17.14 -8.40 -8.53
C PHE A 133 -16.82 -9.55 -7.56
N SER A 134 -16.56 -9.25 -6.29
CA SER A 134 -16.28 -10.24 -5.26
C SER A 134 -17.45 -11.21 -5.05
N LEU A 135 -18.69 -10.72 -5.01
CA LEU A 135 -19.88 -11.56 -4.88
C LEU A 135 -20.05 -12.50 -6.09
N LYS A 136 -19.84 -12.00 -7.32
CA LYS A 136 -19.90 -12.80 -8.55
C LYS A 136 -18.90 -13.96 -8.52
N HIS A 137 -17.68 -13.71 -8.03
CA HIS A 137 -16.60 -14.68 -8.00
C HIS A 137 -16.46 -15.44 -6.68
N LYS A 138 -17.41 -15.24 -5.73
CA LYS A 138 -17.44 -15.87 -4.39
C LYS A 138 -16.16 -15.60 -3.57
N LEU A 139 -15.62 -14.42 -3.69
CA LEU A 139 -14.43 -13.98 -2.97
C LEU A 139 -14.80 -13.39 -1.60
N LEU A 140 -13.88 -13.50 -0.66
CA LEU A 140 -13.98 -12.81 0.61
C LEU A 140 -13.92 -11.29 0.41
N LEU A 141 -14.68 -10.58 1.25
CA LEU A 141 -14.62 -9.12 1.33
C LEU A 141 -13.79 -8.75 2.55
N THR A 142 -12.85 -7.83 2.39
CA THR A 142 -12.12 -7.26 3.52
C THR A 142 -12.13 -5.74 3.50
N CYS A 143 -11.70 -5.14 4.62
CA CYS A 143 -11.51 -3.70 4.75
C CYS A 143 -10.15 -3.39 5.37
N GLY A 144 -9.54 -2.27 4.94
CA GLY A 144 -8.30 -1.79 5.47
C GLY A 144 -8.01 -0.35 5.04
N SER A 145 -7.54 0.48 5.96
CA SER A 145 -7.21 1.87 5.66
C SER A 145 -5.82 2.08 5.05
N ASP A 146 -4.99 1.04 5.03
CA ASP A 146 -3.59 1.13 4.64
C ASP A 146 -2.79 2.13 5.50
N PHE A 147 -3.12 2.19 6.81
CA PHE A 147 -2.45 3.04 7.78
C PHE A 147 -0.98 2.64 7.95
N HIS A 148 -0.06 3.61 7.81
CA HIS A 148 1.39 3.44 7.91
C HIS A 148 2.05 4.42 8.89
N GLY A 149 1.30 4.94 9.86
CA GLY A 149 1.82 5.88 10.86
C GLY A 149 2.43 7.11 10.21
N LYS A 150 3.64 7.48 10.64
CA LYS A 150 4.35 8.68 10.14
C LYS A 150 4.65 8.67 8.63
N THR A 151 4.63 7.51 8.00
CA THR A 151 4.93 7.37 6.56
C THR A 151 3.76 7.85 5.70
N LYS A 152 2.53 7.64 6.18
CA LYS A 152 1.29 8.11 5.54
C LYS A 152 0.40 8.85 6.57
N PRO A 153 0.78 10.05 7.00
CA PRO A 153 0.09 10.75 8.06
C PRO A 153 -1.36 11.16 7.72
N SER A 154 -1.71 11.28 6.44
CA SER A 154 -3.08 11.56 6.01
C SER A 154 -4.03 10.37 6.15
N ILE A 155 -3.51 9.15 6.29
CA ILE A 155 -4.31 7.94 6.44
C ILE A 155 -4.54 7.65 7.92
N VAL A 156 -5.79 7.52 8.33
CA VAL A 156 -6.17 7.23 9.72
C VAL A 156 -6.59 5.78 9.89
N ILE A 157 -6.40 5.23 11.11
CA ILE A 157 -6.88 3.89 11.45
C ILE A 157 -8.41 3.88 11.36
N GLY A 158 -8.97 2.86 10.68
CA GLY A 158 -10.42 2.73 10.51
C GLY A 158 -11.03 3.70 9.50
N GLY A 159 -10.20 4.47 8.77
CA GLY A 159 -10.67 5.40 7.73
C GLY A 159 -11.18 4.68 6.48
N THR A 160 -12.22 3.86 6.63
CA THR A 160 -12.87 3.11 5.53
C THR A 160 -14.39 3.21 5.68
N ASP A 161 -15.12 3.10 4.58
CA ASP A 161 -16.59 3.14 4.56
C ASP A 161 -17.21 1.74 4.74
N CYS A 162 -16.69 0.94 5.71
CA CYS A 162 -17.19 -0.43 5.93
C CYS A 162 -18.16 -0.55 7.14
N GLU A 163 -18.65 0.55 7.66
CA GLU A 163 -19.54 0.56 8.83
C GLU A 163 -20.75 -0.36 8.69
N GLY A 164 -20.96 -1.20 9.71
CA GLY A 164 -22.11 -2.12 9.80
C GLY A 164 -21.91 -3.47 9.11
N ILE A 165 -20.74 -3.74 8.53
CA ILE A 165 -20.43 -5.05 7.93
C ILE A 165 -19.17 -5.73 8.51
N GLU A 166 -18.55 -5.12 9.51
CA GLU A 166 -17.29 -5.59 10.13
C GLU A 166 -17.45 -6.99 10.70
N ASP A 167 -18.53 -7.25 11.44
CA ASP A 167 -18.82 -8.57 12.00
C ASP A 167 -18.99 -9.64 10.93
N LYS A 168 -19.57 -9.28 9.79
CA LYS A 168 -19.70 -10.19 8.64
C LYS A 168 -18.34 -10.50 8.02
N ILE A 169 -17.49 -9.51 7.86
CA ILE A 169 -16.10 -9.68 7.35
C ILE A 169 -15.34 -10.61 8.30
N ILE A 170 -15.35 -10.34 9.60
CA ILE A 170 -14.69 -11.15 10.62
C ILE A 170 -15.23 -12.60 10.62
N SER A 171 -16.54 -12.77 10.51
CA SER A 171 -17.16 -14.09 10.47
C SER A 171 -16.74 -14.89 9.23
N GLN A 172 -16.65 -14.25 8.07
CA GLN A 172 -16.16 -14.88 6.84
C GLN A 172 -14.71 -15.33 6.98
N LEU A 173 -13.84 -14.49 7.53
CA LEU A 173 -12.43 -14.84 7.73
C LEU A 173 -12.26 -16.00 8.71
N LYS A 174 -13.01 -16.02 9.82
CA LYS A 174 -13.00 -17.11 10.82
C LYS A 174 -13.45 -18.46 10.26
N CYS A 175 -14.27 -18.48 9.21
CA CYS A 175 -14.67 -19.73 8.57
C CYS A 175 -13.58 -20.34 7.66
N TYR A 176 -12.54 -19.59 7.34
CA TYR A 176 -11.40 -20.06 6.54
C TYR A 176 -10.23 -20.58 7.40
N CYS A 177 -10.18 -20.19 8.67
CA CYS A 177 -9.24 -20.70 9.67
C CYS A 177 -9.82 -21.88 10.42
#